data_8b56cb7d86fba06a8cbc94ef5dcd7b0d
#
_entry.id   8b56cb7d86fba06a8cbc94ef5dcd7b0d
#
_cell.length_a   1.000
_cell.length_b   1.000
_cell.length_c   1.000
_cell.angle_alpha   90.00
_cell.angle_beta   90.00
_cell.angle_gamma   90.00
#
_symmetry.space_group_name_H-M   'P 1'
#
loop_
_entity.id
_entity.type
_entity.pdbx_description
1 polymer ?
#
loop_
_entity_poly.entity_id
_entity_poly.type
_entity_poly.pdbx_seq_one_letter_code
_entity_poly.pdbx_strand_id
1 'polypeptide(L)'
;MHASEFNVEKFVDIIEKENGTISEVYFVACGGSLVDLYSSCYFINRESSTMTAEWITSKEFVLTPPKKLGKHSVVIICSHGGNTKETVEAAELGVKEGAFVITYTHTPGSACDSEKFHAIVYDWEPETLQKDRPLGLNYSIINELIHRQEPEYKLYEGMKDGITKCDAIIRNATKKFQNKAWNFAEHYYNA
;
A
#
# COMPACT_ATOMS: atom_id res chain seq x y z
N MET A 1 -10.39 -5.31 9.14
CA MET A 1 -11.27 -4.11 9.15
C MET A 1 -11.63 -3.71 7.73
N HIS A 2 -12.68 -2.90 7.51
CA HIS A 2 -13.01 -2.38 6.18
C HIS A 2 -12.31 -1.02 5.92
N ALA A 3 -11.89 -0.77 4.68
CA ALA A 3 -11.15 0.46 4.31
C ALA A 3 -11.94 1.75 4.59
N SER A 4 -13.28 1.73 4.46
CA SER A 4 -14.13 2.89 4.79
C SER A 4 -14.16 3.26 6.27
N GLU A 5 -13.73 2.36 7.15
CA GLU A 5 -13.64 2.56 8.60
C GLU A 5 -12.21 2.84 9.06
N PHE A 6 -11.26 2.89 8.10
CA PHE A 6 -9.85 3.03 8.39
C PHE A 6 -9.53 4.42 8.97
N ASN A 7 -8.85 4.42 10.10
CA ASN A 7 -8.31 5.62 10.73
C ASN A 7 -6.79 5.49 10.83
N VAL A 8 -6.08 6.28 10.06
CA VAL A 8 -4.62 6.18 9.90
C VAL A 8 -3.88 6.43 11.21
N GLU A 9 -4.29 7.43 11.98
CA GLU A 9 -3.61 7.82 13.22
C GLU A 9 -3.68 6.68 14.24
N LYS A 10 -4.88 6.12 14.46
CA LYS A 10 -5.08 4.96 15.34
C LYS A 10 -4.34 3.71 14.83
N PHE A 11 -4.26 3.54 13.53
CA PHE A 11 -3.58 2.39 12.95
C PHE A 11 -2.06 2.48 13.15
N VAL A 12 -1.49 3.67 13.00
CA VAL A 12 -0.06 3.90 13.28
C VAL A 12 0.23 3.80 14.78
N ASP A 13 -0.70 4.19 15.67
CA ASP A 13 -0.58 3.92 17.12
C ASP A 13 -0.40 2.42 17.42
N ILE A 14 -1.08 1.55 16.67
CA ILE A 14 -0.92 0.09 16.81
C ILE A 14 0.47 -0.34 16.33
N ILE A 15 0.93 0.16 15.17
CA ILE A 15 2.28 -0.14 14.65
C ILE A 15 3.35 0.23 15.69
N GLU A 16 3.29 1.45 16.22
CA GLU A 16 4.26 1.94 17.20
C GLU A 16 4.22 1.13 18.50
N LYS A 17 3.02 0.77 18.96
CA LYS A 17 2.84 -0.03 20.18
C LYS A 17 3.41 -1.45 20.03
N GLU A 18 3.21 -2.09 18.89
CA GLU A 18 3.62 -3.48 18.67
C GLU A 18 5.08 -3.59 18.23
N ASN A 19 5.52 -2.72 17.32
CA ASN A 19 6.82 -2.85 16.66
C ASN A 19 7.81 -1.71 16.99
N GLY A 20 7.34 -0.62 17.62
CA GLY A 20 8.18 0.54 17.93
C GLY A 20 8.54 1.35 16.67
N THR A 21 9.74 1.89 16.65
CA THR A 21 10.26 2.62 15.49
C THR A 21 10.50 1.66 14.31
N ILE A 22 9.98 2.03 13.14
CA ILE A 22 10.12 1.25 11.91
C ILE A 22 11.34 1.75 11.11
N SER A 23 12.17 0.84 10.65
CA SER A 23 13.31 1.12 9.78
C SER A 23 13.20 0.50 8.39
N GLU A 24 12.42 -0.57 8.25
CA GLU A 24 12.31 -1.30 6.99
C GLU A 24 10.84 -1.47 6.59
N VAL A 25 10.52 -1.22 5.32
CA VAL A 25 9.19 -1.45 4.76
C VAL A 25 9.30 -2.34 3.53
N TYR A 26 8.62 -3.48 3.54
CA TYR A 26 8.63 -4.44 2.44
C TYR A 26 7.27 -4.44 1.74
N PHE A 27 7.26 -4.09 0.47
CA PHE A 27 6.08 -4.17 -0.39
C PHE A 27 6.11 -5.48 -1.17
N VAL A 28 5.19 -6.37 -0.84
CA VAL A 28 5.24 -7.75 -1.31
C VAL A 28 3.92 -8.17 -1.94
N ALA A 29 3.94 -8.59 -3.18
CA ALA A 29 2.78 -9.07 -3.91
C ALA A 29 3.18 -9.86 -5.18
N CYS A 30 2.19 -10.21 -6.00
CA CYS A 30 2.37 -10.82 -7.32
C CYS A 30 1.67 -9.99 -8.41
N GLY A 31 2.27 -9.93 -9.60
CA GLY A 31 1.64 -9.36 -10.79
C GLY A 31 1.20 -7.90 -10.63
N GLY A 32 -0.04 -7.59 -11.03
CA GLY A 32 -0.59 -6.23 -10.98
C GLY A 32 -0.62 -5.63 -9.58
N SER A 33 -0.96 -6.42 -8.57
CA SER A 33 -0.96 -5.96 -7.18
C SER A 33 0.43 -5.50 -6.71
N LEU A 34 1.50 -6.09 -7.23
CA LEU A 34 2.86 -5.65 -6.93
C LEU A 34 3.17 -4.29 -7.59
N VAL A 35 2.70 -4.09 -8.83
CA VAL A 35 2.89 -2.81 -9.55
C VAL A 35 2.24 -1.66 -8.80
N ASP A 36 1.05 -1.86 -8.23
CA ASP A 36 0.32 -0.84 -7.46
C ASP A 36 1.10 -0.37 -6.21
N LEU A 37 1.99 -1.20 -5.68
CA LEU A 37 2.78 -0.90 -4.49
C LEU A 37 4.09 -0.13 -4.80
N TYR A 38 4.55 -0.11 -6.06
CA TYR A 38 5.84 0.46 -6.43
C TYR A 38 6.01 1.93 -6.05
N SER A 39 4.99 2.75 -6.30
CA SER A 39 5.07 4.19 -6.04
C SER A 39 5.23 4.52 -4.55
N SER A 40 4.66 3.70 -3.67
CA SER A 40 4.82 3.81 -2.22
C SER A 40 6.24 3.47 -1.77
N CYS A 41 6.84 2.43 -2.36
CA CYS A 41 8.25 2.10 -2.14
C CYS A 41 9.18 3.23 -2.59
N TYR A 42 8.94 3.76 -3.79
CA TYR A 42 9.69 4.91 -4.30
C TYR A 42 9.59 6.12 -3.38
N PHE A 43 8.38 6.40 -2.85
CA PHE A 43 8.13 7.54 -1.96
C PHE A 43 8.95 7.44 -0.67
N ILE A 44 8.95 6.29 0.00
CA ILE A 44 9.76 6.10 1.22
C ILE A 44 11.23 6.35 0.94
N ASN A 45 11.80 5.70 -0.07
CA ASN A 45 13.23 5.80 -0.39
C ASN A 45 13.64 7.20 -0.86
N ARG A 46 12.68 8.04 -1.23
CA ARG A 46 12.92 9.42 -1.65
C ARG A 46 12.78 10.43 -0.53
N GLU A 47 11.83 10.22 0.36
CA GLU A 47 11.39 11.23 1.31
C GLU A 47 11.75 10.90 2.77
N SER A 48 11.96 9.63 3.11
CA SER A 48 12.35 9.25 4.47
C SER A 48 13.87 9.20 4.64
N SER A 49 14.34 9.70 5.77
CA SER A 49 15.73 9.61 6.22
C SER A 49 15.97 8.47 7.22
N THR A 50 14.90 7.92 7.79
CA THR A 50 14.96 6.89 8.84
C THR A 50 14.49 5.53 8.37
N MET A 51 13.69 5.47 7.30
CA MET A 51 13.18 4.22 6.75
C MET A 51 13.74 3.95 5.35
N THR A 52 13.92 2.68 5.04
CA THR A 52 14.17 2.18 3.68
C THR A 52 13.05 1.25 3.25
N ALA A 53 12.83 1.14 1.95
CA ALA A 53 11.80 0.28 1.42
C ALA A 53 12.31 -0.59 0.28
N GLU A 54 11.84 -1.84 0.25
CA GLU A 54 12.07 -2.78 -0.85
C GLU A 54 10.74 -3.22 -1.48
N TRP A 55 10.78 -3.45 -2.79
CA TRP A 55 9.67 -3.89 -3.59
C TRP A 55 10.02 -5.26 -4.18
N ILE A 56 9.35 -6.32 -3.68
CA ILE A 56 9.79 -7.70 -3.85
C ILE A 56 8.61 -8.56 -4.28
N THR A 57 8.82 -9.51 -5.19
CA THR A 57 7.78 -10.51 -5.52
C THR A 57 7.55 -11.44 -4.33
N SER A 58 6.30 -11.89 -4.13
CA SER A 58 5.97 -12.79 -3.01
C SER A 58 6.85 -14.04 -2.97
N LYS A 59 7.14 -14.63 -4.13
CA LYS A 59 7.96 -15.84 -4.19
C LYS A 59 9.43 -15.59 -3.82
N GLU A 60 9.98 -14.49 -4.26
CA GLU A 60 11.34 -14.06 -3.90
C GLU A 60 11.45 -13.79 -2.40
N PHE A 61 10.49 -13.05 -1.84
CA PHE A 61 10.44 -12.75 -0.41
C PHE A 61 10.44 -14.02 0.46
N VAL A 62 9.71 -15.07 0.04
CA VAL A 62 9.67 -16.35 0.76
C VAL A 62 10.97 -17.14 0.62
N LEU A 63 11.57 -17.19 -0.59
CA LEU A 63 12.75 -18.00 -0.87
C LEU A 63 14.04 -17.35 -0.38
N THR A 64 14.12 -16.04 -0.43
CA THR A 64 15.29 -15.24 -0.04
C THR A 64 14.87 -14.06 0.83
N PRO A 65 14.39 -14.31 2.07
CA PRO A 65 13.89 -13.25 2.92
C PRO A 65 15.00 -12.21 3.21
N PRO A 66 14.64 -10.92 3.24
CA PRO A 66 15.59 -9.86 3.57
C PRO A 66 16.19 -10.09 4.97
N LYS A 67 17.50 -9.88 5.12
CA LYS A 67 18.19 -10.10 6.40
C LYS A 67 17.74 -9.18 7.53
N LYS A 68 17.15 -8.04 7.20
CA LYS A 68 16.64 -7.07 8.16
C LYS A 68 15.14 -7.27 8.49
N LEU A 69 14.51 -8.27 7.88
CA LEU A 69 13.12 -8.62 8.19
C LEU A 69 13.00 -8.99 9.67
N GLY A 70 12.15 -8.29 10.40
CA GLY A 70 11.97 -8.52 11.83
C GLY A 70 11.13 -7.47 12.51
N LYS A 71 11.30 -7.31 13.82
CA LYS A 71 10.48 -6.44 14.67
C LYS A 71 10.35 -4.98 14.18
N HIS A 72 11.40 -4.43 13.58
CA HIS A 72 11.39 -3.05 13.10
C HIS A 72 10.96 -2.92 11.63
N SER A 73 10.24 -3.93 11.15
CA SER A 73 9.77 -4.00 9.77
C SER A 73 8.24 -3.94 9.69
N VAL A 74 7.76 -3.26 8.65
CA VAL A 74 6.39 -3.37 8.16
C VAL A 74 6.41 -4.14 6.84
N VAL A 75 5.58 -5.18 6.73
CA VAL A 75 5.38 -5.94 5.48
C VAL A 75 3.99 -5.62 4.95
N ILE A 76 3.94 -5.01 3.78
CA ILE A 76 2.69 -4.63 3.11
C ILE A 76 2.40 -5.60 1.99
N ILE A 77 1.34 -6.35 2.16
CA ILE A 77 0.88 -7.40 1.26
C ILE A 77 -0.35 -6.93 0.50
N CYS A 78 -0.38 -7.11 -0.81
CA CYS A 78 -1.59 -6.87 -1.61
C CYS A 78 -1.94 -8.10 -2.44
N SER A 79 -3.18 -8.58 -2.28
CA SER A 79 -3.76 -9.66 -3.09
C SER A 79 -5.24 -9.41 -3.30
N HIS A 80 -5.64 -8.99 -4.51
CA HIS A 80 -7.02 -8.65 -4.81
C HIS A 80 -7.99 -9.79 -4.47
N GLY A 81 -7.71 -11.01 -4.93
CA GLY A 81 -8.48 -12.20 -4.58
C GLY A 81 -8.18 -12.78 -3.19
N GLY A 82 -7.11 -12.34 -2.55
CA GLY A 82 -6.74 -12.71 -1.18
C GLY A 82 -6.26 -14.14 -0.97
N ASN A 83 -6.13 -14.95 -2.03
CA ASN A 83 -5.82 -16.39 -1.93
C ASN A 83 -4.60 -16.82 -2.75
N THR A 84 -3.79 -15.87 -3.25
CA THR A 84 -2.54 -16.20 -3.94
C THR A 84 -1.58 -16.86 -2.95
N LYS A 85 -1.29 -18.12 -3.16
CA LYS A 85 -0.56 -18.99 -2.22
C LYS A 85 0.76 -18.35 -1.78
N GLU A 86 1.59 -17.92 -2.73
CA GLU A 86 2.90 -17.32 -2.44
C GLU A 86 2.77 -16.00 -1.66
N THR A 87 1.68 -15.28 -1.87
CA THR A 87 1.41 -14.00 -1.17
C THR A 87 0.97 -14.25 0.28
N VAL A 88 0.17 -15.29 0.50
CA VAL A 88 -0.20 -15.73 1.86
C VAL A 88 1.02 -16.26 2.61
N GLU A 89 1.85 -17.10 1.96
CA GLU A 89 3.12 -17.60 2.52
C GLU A 89 4.05 -16.43 2.92
N ALA A 90 4.12 -15.37 2.11
CA ALA A 90 4.91 -14.18 2.42
C ALA A 90 4.37 -13.41 3.64
N ALA A 91 3.04 -13.28 3.77
CA ALA A 91 2.42 -12.67 4.93
C ALA A 91 2.71 -13.48 6.22
N GLU A 92 2.57 -14.81 6.17
CA GLU A 92 2.87 -15.70 7.29
C GLU A 92 4.36 -15.67 7.68
N LEU A 93 5.26 -15.56 6.70
CA LEU A 93 6.68 -15.37 6.95
C LEU A 93 6.95 -14.05 7.69
N GLY A 94 6.33 -12.95 7.25
CA GLY A 94 6.46 -11.65 7.94
C GLY A 94 6.07 -11.73 9.41
N VAL A 95 4.93 -12.37 9.71
CA VAL A 95 4.48 -12.58 11.10
C VAL A 95 5.47 -13.45 11.88
N LYS A 96 5.94 -14.54 11.29
CA LYS A 96 6.91 -15.45 11.92
C LYS A 96 8.20 -14.73 12.31
N GLU A 97 8.68 -13.82 11.47
CA GLU A 97 9.90 -13.05 11.72
C GLU A 97 9.65 -11.83 12.65
N GLY A 98 8.40 -11.59 13.10
CA GLY A 98 8.04 -10.54 14.04
C GLY A 98 7.78 -9.17 13.41
N ALA A 99 7.61 -9.09 12.09
CA ALA A 99 7.24 -7.87 11.41
C ALA A 99 5.76 -7.52 11.63
N PHE A 100 5.42 -6.25 11.54
CA PHE A 100 4.04 -5.81 11.47
C PHE A 100 3.50 -6.06 10.05
N VAL A 101 2.53 -6.96 9.92
CA VAL A 101 2.03 -7.39 8.61
C VAL A 101 0.68 -6.78 8.30
N ILE A 102 0.61 -5.97 7.24
CA ILE A 102 -0.60 -5.37 6.70
C ILE A 102 -0.99 -6.15 5.44
N THR A 103 -2.23 -6.59 5.36
CA THR A 103 -2.74 -7.23 4.14
C THR A 103 -3.91 -6.46 3.55
N TYR A 104 -3.87 -6.25 2.23
CA TYR A 104 -4.98 -5.67 1.46
C TYR A 104 -5.63 -6.74 0.60
N THR A 105 -6.94 -6.86 0.69
CA THR A 105 -7.73 -7.74 -0.19
C THR A 105 -9.10 -7.14 -0.50
N HIS A 106 -9.62 -7.44 -1.70
CA HIS A 106 -11.01 -7.10 -2.05
C HIS A 106 -11.99 -8.18 -1.61
N THR A 107 -11.50 -9.38 -1.23
CA THR A 107 -12.33 -10.55 -0.96
C THR A 107 -12.42 -10.82 0.54
N PRO A 108 -13.55 -10.46 1.19
CA PRO A 108 -13.79 -10.82 2.59
C PRO A 108 -13.73 -12.32 2.81
N GLY A 109 -13.18 -12.75 3.94
CA GLY A 109 -13.02 -14.16 4.30
C GLY A 109 -11.96 -14.92 3.52
N SER A 110 -11.17 -14.24 2.68
CA SER A 110 -10.01 -14.84 2.01
C SER A 110 -8.85 -15.10 2.98
N ALA A 111 -7.83 -15.84 2.53
CA ALA A 111 -6.66 -16.12 3.37
C ALA A 111 -5.88 -14.88 3.80
N CYS A 112 -5.91 -13.79 3.01
CA CYS A 112 -5.36 -12.50 3.38
C CYS A 112 -6.26 -11.70 4.35
N ASP A 113 -7.57 -12.00 4.45
CA ASP A 113 -8.48 -11.44 5.44
C ASP A 113 -8.51 -12.35 6.68
N SER A 114 -7.40 -12.45 7.36
CA SER A 114 -7.21 -13.32 8.51
C SER A 114 -6.83 -12.51 9.75
N GLU A 115 -7.29 -12.95 10.92
CA GLU A 115 -6.91 -12.36 12.22
C GLU A 115 -5.40 -12.49 12.54
N LYS A 116 -4.67 -13.28 11.77
CA LYS A 116 -3.21 -13.36 11.86
C LYS A 116 -2.51 -12.08 11.39
N PHE A 117 -3.20 -11.25 10.62
CA PHE A 117 -2.67 -10.06 9.96
C PHE A 117 -3.49 -8.83 10.33
N HIS A 118 -2.94 -7.65 10.13
CA HIS A 118 -3.70 -6.40 10.14
C HIS A 118 -4.39 -6.23 8.77
N ALA A 119 -5.45 -7.01 8.57
CA ALA A 119 -6.16 -7.09 7.30
C ALA A 119 -7.06 -5.87 7.07
N ILE A 120 -6.96 -5.28 5.87
CA ILE A 120 -7.82 -4.21 5.38
C ILE A 120 -8.53 -4.69 4.13
N VAL A 121 -9.85 -4.83 4.21
CA VAL A 121 -10.71 -5.18 3.08
C VAL A 121 -11.14 -3.90 2.39
N TYR A 122 -10.96 -3.80 1.07
CA TYR A 122 -11.30 -2.63 0.28
C TYR A 122 -12.31 -2.95 -0.83
N ASP A 123 -13.11 -1.95 -1.18
CA ASP A 123 -14.00 -2.03 -2.34
C ASP A 123 -13.25 -1.70 -3.63
N TRP A 124 -13.74 -2.23 -4.75
CA TRP A 124 -13.17 -1.98 -6.09
C TRP A 124 -14.21 -1.46 -7.07
N GLU A 125 -15.32 -0.92 -6.57
CA GLU A 125 -16.36 -0.33 -7.39
C GLU A 125 -15.89 1.00 -8.01
N PRO A 126 -16.49 1.42 -9.14
CA PRO A 126 -16.14 2.69 -9.81
C PRO A 126 -16.21 3.92 -8.89
N GLU A 127 -17.11 3.88 -7.91
CA GLU A 127 -17.35 4.96 -6.95
C GLU A 127 -16.37 4.96 -5.77
N THR A 128 -15.63 3.86 -5.55
CA THR A 128 -14.67 3.77 -4.45
C THR A 128 -13.59 4.84 -4.60
N LEU A 129 -13.44 5.65 -3.56
CA LEU A 129 -12.45 6.73 -3.54
C LEU A 129 -11.02 6.19 -3.54
N GLN A 130 -10.10 6.89 -4.18
CA GLN A 130 -8.69 6.48 -4.24
C GLN A 130 -8.05 6.38 -2.86
N LYS A 131 -8.48 7.22 -1.90
CA LYS A 131 -8.01 7.15 -0.51
C LYS A 131 -8.34 5.84 0.20
N ASP A 132 -9.41 5.14 -0.23
CA ASP A 132 -9.89 3.89 0.35
C ASP A 132 -9.40 2.65 -0.44
N ARG A 133 -8.54 2.84 -1.43
CA ARG A 133 -7.85 1.79 -2.19
C ARG A 133 -6.43 1.55 -1.65
N PRO A 134 -5.81 0.41 -1.93
CA PRO A 134 -4.49 0.06 -1.39
C PRO A 134 -3.44 1.16 -1.53
N LEU A 135 -3.39 1.84 -2.67
CA LEU A 135 -2.43 2.91 -2.92
C LEU A 135 -2.65 4.11 -1.98
N GLY A 136 -3.89 4.58 -1.84
CA GLY A 136 -4.22 5.70 -0.95
C GLY A 136 -4.02 5.36 0.52
N LEU A 137 -4.38 4.14 0.92
CA LEU A 137 -4.14 3.62 2.28
C LEU A 137 -2.64 3.56 2.59
N ASN A 138 -1.82 3.05 1.66
CA ASN A 138 -0.37 3.03 1.80
C ASN A 138 0.21 4.43 1.99
N TYR A 139 -0.16 5.37 1.12
CA TYR A 139 0.32 6.75 1.25
C TYR A 139 -0.09 7.38 2.57
N SER A 140 -1.29 7.10 3.07
CA SER A 140 -1.76 7.60 4.36
C SER A 140 -0.92 7.04 5.51
N ILE A 141 -0.68 5.73 5.55
CA ILE A 141 0.11 5.06 6.58
C ILE A 141 1.57 5.54 6.54
N ILE A 142 2.19 5.56 5.36
CA ILE A 142 3.59 5.95 5.19
C ILE A 142 3.80 7.41 5.56
N ASN A 143 2.91 8.30 5.11
CA ASN A 143 2.98 9.72 5.42
C ASN A 143 2.91 9.98 6.93
N GLU A 144 2.03 9.26 7.63
CA GLU A 144 1.89 9.33 9.09
C GLU A 144 3.12 8.77 9.82
N LEU A 145 3.65 7.62 9.37
CA LEU A 145 4.87 7.02 9.93
C LEU A 145 6.08 7.95 9.80
N ILE A 146 6.32 8.51 8.60
CA ILE A 146 7.41 9.45 8.38
C ILE A 146 7.23 10.67 9.28
N HIS A 147 6.03 11.24 9.33
CA HIS A 147 5.74 12.41 10.16
C HIS A 147 6.06 12.20 11.64
N ARG A 148 5.70 11.04 12.19
CA ARG A 148 5.97 10.72 13.60
C ARG A 148 7.43 10.45 13.89
N GLN A 149 8.15 9.84 12.96
CA GLN A 149 9.55 9.48 13.15
C GLN A 149 10.52 10.60 12.77
N GLU A 150 10.11 11.55 11.93
CA GLU A 150 10.97 12.58 11.34
C GLU A 150 10.37 13.98 11.54
N PRO A 151 10.77 14.70 12.60
CA PRO A 151 10.23 16.04 12.90
C PRO A 151 10.44 17.08 11.77
N GLU A 152 11.47 16.91 10.93
CA GLU A 152 11.78 17.80 9.81
C GLU A 152 11.01 17.47 8.51
N TYR A 153 10.16 16.44 8.51
CA TYR A 153 9.38 16.05 7.34
C TYR A 153 8.35 17.13 6.97
N LYS A 154 8.46 17.67 5.76
CA LYS A 154 7.69 18.86 5.31
C LYS A 154 6.48 18.54 4.43
N LEU A 155 6.38 17.32 3.90
CA LEU A 155 5.33 16.99 2.94
C LEU A 155 4.03 16.50 3.59
N TYR A 156 3.98 16.37 4.92
CA TYR A 156 2.86 15.74 5.65
C TYR A 156 1.49 16.30 5.25
N GLU A 157 1.29 17.62 5.40
CA GLU A 157 0.01 18.26 5.08
C GLU A 157 -0.28 18.24 3.57
N GLY A 158 0.76 18.43 2.74
CA GLY A 158 0.63 18.36 1.28
C GLY A 158 0.17 17.00 0.78
N MET A 159 0.66 15.92 1.39
CA MET A 159 0.24 14.55 1.08
C MET A 159 -1.19 14.28 1.51
N LYS A 160 -1.61 14.69 2.71
CA LYS A 160 -3.01 14.58 3.17
C LYS A 160 -3.96 15.31 2.23
N ASP A 161 -3.61 16.53 1.84
CA ASP A 161 -4.39 17.32 0.87
C ASP A 161 -4.45 16.64 -0.51
N GLY A 162 -3.31 16.13 -0.99
CA GLY A 162 -3.20 15.39 -2.26
C GLY A 162 -4.07 14.15 -2.30
N ILE A 163 -4.00 13.31 -1.27
CA ILE A 163 -4.81 12.10 -1.14
C ILE A 163 -6.32 12.46 -1.15
N THR A 164 -6.70 13.49 -0.41
CA THR A 164 -8.10 13.95 -0.33
C THR A 164 -8.63 14.47 -1.68
N LYS A 165 -7.78 15.17 -2.45
CA LYS A 165 -8.15 15.78 -3.73
C LYS A 165 -7.97 14.86 -4.94
N CYS A 166 -7.36 13.71 -4.78
CA CYS A 166 -6.96 12.80 -5.87
C CYS A 166 -8.12 12.49 -6.82
N ASP A 167 -9.28 12.12 -6.31
CA ASP A 167 -10.45 11.78 -7.13
C ASP A 167 -10.98 12.97 -7.95
N ALA A 168 -10.94 14.16 -7.39
CA ALA A 168 -11.36 15.37 -8.11
C ALA A 168 -10.36 15.69 -9.24
N ILE A 169 -9.07 15.53 -8.99
CA ILE A 169 -8.01 15.73 -9.98
C ILE A 169 -8.15 14.73 -11.13
N ILE A 170 -8.33 13.44 -10.81
CA ILE A 170 -8.52 12.37 -11.80
C ILE A 170 -9.77 12.65 -12.66
N ARG A 171 -10.93 12.93 -12.03
CA ARG A 171 -12.17 13.23 -12.76
C ARG A 171 -12.04 14.44 -13.69
N ASN A 172 -11.37 15.50 -13.23
CA ASN A 172 -11.14 16.69 -14.05
C ASN A 172 -10.19 16.40 -15.22
N ALA A 173 -9.11 15.64 -14.99
CA ALA A 173 -8.19 15.21 -16.03
C ALA A 173 -8.89 14.33 -17.07
N THR A 174 -9.70 13.36 -16.63
CA THR A 174 -10.48 12.49 -17.51
C THR A 174 -11.38 13.32 -18.43
N LYS A 175 -12.19 14.24 -17.88
CA LYS A 175 -13.04 15.12 -18.67
C LYS A 175 -12.25 15.95 -19.68
N LYS A 176 -11.10 16.48 -19.28
CA LYS A 176 -10.25 17.32 -20.12
C LYS A 176 -9.64 16.57 -21.31
N PHE A 177 -9.23 15.32 -21.10
CA PHE A 177 -8.46 14.54 -22.07
C PHE A 177 -9.26 13.47 -22.80
N GLN A 178 -10.50 13.17 -22.39
CA GLN A 178 -11.32 12.10 -22.95
C GLN A 178 -11.42 12.15 -24.48
N ASN A 179 -11.76 13.30 -25.06
CA ASN A 179 -11.90 13.44 -26.50
C ASN A 179 -10.55 13.25 -27.25
N LYS A 180 -9.45 13.72 -26.65
CA LYS A 180 -8.10 13.53 -27.24
C LYS A 180 -7.70 12.07 -27.21
N ALA A 181 -7.97 11.36 -26.11
CA ALA A 181 -7.69 9.95 -25.97
C ALA A 181 -8.53 9.11 -26.95
N TRP A 182 -9.82 9.47 -27.13
CA TRP A 182 -10.69 8.81 -28.09
C TRP A 182 -10.19 8.98 -29.51
N ASN A 183 -9.92 10.21 -29.94
CA ASN A 183 -9.41 10.50 -31.30
C ASN A 183 -8.07 9.79 -31.56
N PHE A 184 -7.20 9.71 -30.57
CA PHE A 184 -5.95 8.96 -30.68
C PHE A 184 -6.24 7.45 -30.86
N ALA A 185 -7.12 6.87 -30.06
CA ALA A 185 -7.47 5.46 -30.17
C ALA A 185 -8.10 5.13 -31.54
N GLU A 186 -9.04 5.95 -32.04
CA GLU A 186 -9.63 5.77 -33.37
C GLU A 186 -8.58 5.81 -34.48
N HIS A 187 -7.65 6.77 -34.42
CA HIS A 187 -6.61 6.92 -35.43
C HIS A 187 -5.73 5.67 -35.54
N TYR A 188 -5.32 5.12 -34.40
CA TYR A 188 -4.41 3.97 -34.38
C TYR A 188 -5.11 2.61 -34.45
N TYR A 189 -6.39 2.51 -34.08
CA TYR A 189 -7.13 1.25 -34.17
C TYR A 189 -7.52 0.91 -35.61
N ASN A 190 -7.75 1.94 -36.44
CA ASN A 190 -8.14 1.78 -37.83
C ASN A 190 -6.94 1.87 -38.84
N ALA A 191 -5.73 1.97 -38.33
CA ALA A 191 -4.50 1.97 -39.13
C ALA A 191 -3.90 0.56 -39.24
#